data_7999474f6eb5e4ce192c0eb6c7a8e1e6
#
_entry.id   7999474f6eb5e4ce192c0eb6c7a8e1e6
#
_cell.length_a   1.000
_cell.length_b   1.000
_cell.length_c   1.000
_cell.angle_alpha   90.00
_cell.angle_beta   90.00
_cell.angle_gamma   90.00
#
_symmetry.space_group_name_H-M   'P 1'
#
loop_
_entity.id
_entity.type
_entity.pdbx_description
1 polymer ?
#
loop_
_entity_poly.entity_id
_entity_poly.type
_entity_poly.pdbx_seq_one_letter_code
_entity_poly.pdbx_strand_id
1 'polypeptide(L)'
;ISPDTLCIDPADIAHRITERTKAIMVVHTMGHPADMDAIMAVANRHGIPVIEDVSHAHGGLYKGKRVGNFGKVAAMSLMSGKSFPVGEGGILLADDLEVYERAIAFGHYRRFDDSIQSPDLRPFRRLPMGGIKGRLNQISSAMGRVQLRAYDARAAEVRRAINAFWDLLEGVPGMRAHRVPPDGDSTMAGWYAAGGLYRPEELGGLSVTRFAEAVQAEGSSCRPGINKPLHLHPLFNTCDVYGHGKPTRIAHTDRDVRQPPGALPVTEGIGARTFGIPQFKRYRPEVIEQHATAYRKVAENYEVLLADDPGNPPDLCNWGL
;
A
#
# COMPACT_ATOMS: atom_id res chain seq x y z
N ILE A 1 1.96 -7.92 -9.46
CA ILE A 1 1.02 -7.97 -8.34
C ILE A 1 -0.08 -8.99 -8.59
N SER A 2 -0.70 -9.50 -7.52
CA SER A 2 -1.96 -10.24 -7.59
C SER A 2 -3.13 -9.30 -7.89
N PRO A 3 -4.01 -9.60 -8.86
CA PRO A 3 -5.16 -8.76 -9.17
C PRO A 3 -6.24 -8.77 -8.08
N ASP A 4 -6.20 -9.75 -7.18
CA ASP A 4 -7.21 -9.90 -6.13
C ASP A 4 -6.80 -9.23 -4.81
N THR A 5 -5.50 -9.27 -4.48
CA THR A 5 -5.00 -8.68 -3.23
C THR A 5 -4.31 -7.34 -3.42
N LEU A 6 -3.92 -7.02 -4.66
CA LEU A 6 -3.09 -5.86 -5.04
C LEU A 6 -1.68 -5.87 -4.40
N CYS A 7 -1.34 -6.92 -3.67
CA CYS A 7 -0.02 -7.13 -3.12
C CYS A 7 0.92 -7.80 -4.13
N ILE A 8 2.19 -7.85 -3.82
CA ILE A 8 3.17 -8.57 -4.63
C ILE A 8 2.76 -10.04 -4.78
N ASP A 9 2.88 -10.58 -5.99
CA ASP A 9 2.56 -11.98 -6.28
C ASP A 9 3.77 -12.88 -5.97
N PRO A 10 3.66 -13.82 -5.02
CA PRO A 10 4.74 -14.73 -4.67
C PRO A 10 5.24 -15.59 -5.84
N ALA A 11 4.36 -15.96 -6.76
CA ALA A 11 4.74 -16.73 -7.94
C ALA A 11 5.63 -15.90 -8.89
N ASP A 12 5.30 -14.61 -9.10
CA ASP A 12 6.11 -13.72 -9.92
C ASP A 12 7.46 -13.38 -9.27
N ILE A 13 7.53 -13.35 -7.92
CA ILE A 13 8.82 -13.18 -7.21
C ILE A 13 9.82 -14.25 -7.63
N ALA A 14 9.42 -15.52 -7.58
CA ALA A 14 10.29 -16.64 -7.90
C ALA A 14 10.87 -16.55 -9.33
N HIS A 15 10.08 -16.08 -10.28
CA HIS A 15 10.52 -15.89 -11.67
C HIS A 15 11.47 -14.70 -11.87
N ARG A 16 11.46 -13.71 -10.96
CA ARG A 16 12.24 -12.48 -11.09
C ARG A 16 13.52 -12.45 -10.26
N ILE A 17 13.75 -13.44 -9.41
CA ILE A 17 14.97 -13.54 -8.61
C ILE A 17 16.16 -13.80 -9.54
N THR A 18 17.24 -13.07 -9.32
CA THR A 18 18.54 -13.24 -9.97
C THR A 18 19.65 -13.16 -8.91
N GLU A 19 20.89 -13.46 -9.28
CA GLU A 19 22.07 -13.28 -8.40
C GLU A 19 22.25 -11.84 -7.90
N ARG A 20 21.64 -10.87 -8.58
CA ARG A 20 21.67 -9.46 -8.19
C ARG A 20 20.55 -9.07 -7.25
N THR A 21 19.57 -9.93 -7.01
CA THR A 21 18.47 -9.64 -6.07
C THR A 21 19.00 -9.59 -4.66
N LYS A 22 18.87 -8.44 -3.99
CA LYS A 22 19.42 -8.20 -2.65
C LYS A 22 18.38 -8.14 -1.55
N ALA A 23 17.14 -7.83 -1.90
CA ALA A 23 16.00 -7.82 -0.98
C ALA A 23 14.69 -7.95 -1.76
N ILE A 24 13.66 -8.43 -1.07
CA ILE A 24 12.27 -8.40 -1.54
C ILE A 24 11.54 -7.37 -0.68
N MET A 25 10.97 -6.34 -1.32
CA MET A 25 10.14 -5.36 -0.62
C MET A 25 8.67 -5.71 -0.81
N VAL A 26 7.97 -5.90 0.30
CA VAL A 26 6.55 -6.27 0.34
C VAL A 26 5.74 -5.10 0.86
N VAL A 27 4.77 -4.64 0.07
CA VAL A 27 3.79 -3.64 0.53
C VAL A 27 2.49 -4.37 0.85
N HIS A 28 1.95 -4.16 2.05
CA HIS A 28 0.61 -4.60 2.45
C HIS A 28 -0.42 -3.60 1.92
N THR A 29 -0.71 -3.71 0.62
CA THR A 29 -1.41 -2.69 -0.16
C THR A 29 -2.83 -2.45 0.34
N MET A 30 -3.21 -1.18 0.52
CA MET A 30 -4.55 -0.75 0.97
C MET A 30 -5.01 -1.40 2.29
N GLY A 31 -4.06 -1.93 3.07
CA GLY A 31 -4.34 -2.61 4.34
C GLY A 31 -4.46 -4.13 4.22
N HIS A 32 -4.44 -4.69 3.00
CA HIS A 32 -4.50 -6.14 2.79
C HIS A 32 -3.14 -6.77 3.13
N PRO A 33 -3.09 -7.74 4.04
CA PRO A 33 -1.86 -8.49 4.30
C PRO A 33 -1.44 -9.27 3.06
N ALA A 34 -0.18 -9.13 2.65
CA ALA A 34 0.38 -9.97 1.59
C ALA A 34 0.48 -11.44 2.06
N ASP A 35 0.55 -12.38 1.13
CA ASP A 35 0.76 -13.80 1.44
C ASP A 35 2.19 -14.03 1.96
N MET A 36 2.38 -13.78 3.26
CA MET A 36 3.70 -13.82 3.86
C MET A 36 4.28 -15.23 3.92
N ASP A 37 3.47 -16.28 4.02
CA ASP A 37 3.99 -17.66 4.02
C ASP A 37 4.65 -17.99 2.69
N ALA A 38 3.96 -17.71 1.58
CA ALA A 38 4.48 -17.97 0.25
C ALA A 38 5.70 -17.08 -0.06
N ILE A 39 5.65 -15.79 0.31
CA ILE A 39 6.75 -14.86 0.12
C ILE A 39 7.98 -15.29 0.92
N MET A 40 7.82 -15.63 2.21
CA MET A 40 8.92 -16.06 3.05
C MET A 40 9.50 -17.40 2.61
N ALA A 41 8.66 -18.32 2.09
CA ALA A 41 9.14 -19.58 1.54
C ALA A 41 10.08 -19.35 0.34
N VAL A 42 9.73 -18.44 -0.56
CA VAL A 42 10.61 -18.05 -1.69
C VAL A 42 11.87 -17.35 -1.19
N ALA A 43 11.72 -16.35 -0.32
CA ALA A 43 12.83 -15.57 0.23
C ALA A 43 13.87 -16.45 0.93
N ASN A 44 13.42 -17.35 1.82
CA ASN A 44 14.27 -18.26 2.58
C ASN A 44 15.02 -19.25 1.68
N ARG A 45 14.36 -19.79 0.64
CA ARG A 45 14.99 -20.68 -0.33
C ARG A 45 16.20 -20.05 -1.02
N HIS A 46 16.14 -18.75 -1.25
CA HIS A 46 17.20 -18.00 -1.93
C HIS A 46 18.10 -17.19 -0.98
N GLY A 47 17.88 -17.25 0.33
CA GLY A 47 18.64 -16.48 1.32
C GLY A 47 18.48 -14.97 1.17
N ILE A 48 17.35 -14.50 0.65
CA ILE A 48 17.09 -13.08 0.37
C ILE A 48 16.28 -12.46 1.51
N PRO A 49 16.70 -11.34 2.11
CA PRO A 49 15.95 -10.68 3.15
C PRO A 49 14.67 -10.04 2.61
N VAL A 50 13.60 -10.08 3.43
CA VAL A 50 12.33 -9.40 3.15
C VAL A 50 12.25 -8.12 3.96
N ILE A 51 11.79 -7.04 3.31
CA ILE A 51 11.47 -5.75 3.91
C ILE A 51 9.95 -5.57 3.79
N GLU A 52 9.27 -5.33 4.90
CA GLU A 52 7.83 -5.08 4.92
C GLU A 52 7.54 -3.57 4.94
N ASP A 53 6.76 -3.07 4.00
CA ASP A 53 6.13 -1.75 4.07
C ASP A 53 4.71 -1.90 4.64
N VAL A 54 4.55 -1.47 5.89
CA VAL A 54 3.31 -1.55 6.66
C VAL A 54 2.52 -0.23 6.64
N SER A 55 2.94 0.73 5.81
CA SER A 55 2.37 2.09 5.78
C SER A 55 0.87 2.16 5.50
N HIS A 56 0.29 1.11 4.91
CA HIS A 56 -1.15 1.00 4.65
C HIS A 56 -1.87 0.02 5.59
N ALA A 57 -1.14 -0.75 6.40
CA ALA A 57 -1.66 -1.88 7.15
C ALA A 57 -1.30 -1.87 8.65
N HIS A 58 -1.21 -0.69 9.27
CA HIS A 58 -0.91 -0.58 10.70
C HIS A 58 -1.83 -1.49 11.52
N GLY A 59 -1.24 -2.44 12.26
CA GLY A 59 -1.97 -3.36 13.11
C GLY A 59 -2.68 -4.52 12.41
N GLY A 60 -2.54 -4.65 11.08
CA GLY A 60 -3.07 -5.79 10.32
C GLY A 60 -2.48 -7.13 10.76
N LEU A 61 -3.24 -8.20 10.62
CA LEU A 61 -2.82 -9.55 10.96
C LEU A 61 -2.78 -10.42 9.70
N TYR A 62 -1.73 -11.21 9.59
CA TYR A 62 -1.66 -12.34 8.67
C TYR A 62 -1.58 -13.62 9.51
N LYS A 63 -2.61 -14.45 9.43
CA LYS A 63 -2.74 -15.71 10.20
C LYS A 63 -2.43 -15.51 11.69
N GLY A 64 -3.07 -14.51 12.31
CA GLY A 64 -2.92 -14.21 13.73
C GLY A 64 -1.66 -13.44 14.12
N LYS A 65 -0.67 -13.29 13.23
CA LYS A 65 0.58 -12.57 13.50
C LYS A 65 0.54 -11.18 12.87
N ARG A 66 0.95 -10.13 13.59
CA ARG A 66 0.98 -8.76 13.05
C ARG A 66 1.93 -8.66 11.86
N VAL A 67 1.46 -8.03 10.76
CA VAL A 67 2.34 -7.64 9.65
C VAL A 67 3.41 -6.67 10.14
N GLY A 68 4.59 -6.74 9.55
CA GLY A 68 5.79 -6.07 10.05
C GLY A 68 6.66 -6.92 10.98
N ASN A 69 6.25 -8.16 11.24
CA ASN A 69 7.03 -9.12 12.06
C ASN A 69 7.46 -10.38 11.29
N PHE A 70 7.39 -10.36 9.97
CA PHE A 70 7.76 -11.51 9.14
C PHE A 70 9.13 -11.31 8.50
N GLY A 71 9.39 -10.12 7.98
CA GLY A 71 10.62 -9.77 7.30
C GLY A 71 11.76 -9.44 8.25
N LYS A 72 12.95 -9.21 7.68
CA LYS A 72 14.16 -8.78 8.41
C LYS A 72 13.99 -7.37 8.99
N VAL A 73 13.22 -6.53 8.30
CA VAL A 73 12.93 -5.13 8.63
C VAL A 73 11.52 -4.81 8.23
N ALA A 74 10.84 -4.00 9.01
CA ALA A 74 9.61 -3.36 8.62
C ALA A 74 9.69 -1.84 8.78
N ALA A 75 9.04 -1.13 7.89
CA ALA A 75 8.89 0.32 7.96
C ALA A 75 7.43 0.71 7.81
N MET A 76 7.06 1.83 8.43
CA MET A 76 5.71 2.36 8.30
C MET A 76 5.71 3.88 8.36
N SER A 77 4.93 4.49 7.48
CA SER A 77 4.69 5.92 7.47
C SER A 77 3.71 6.32 8.58
N LEU A 78 3.98 7.44 9.23
CA LEU A 78 3.10 8.09 10.21
C LEU A 78 2.64 9.47 9.71
N MET A 79 2.67 9.69 8.40
CA MET A 79 2.24 10.93 7.75
C MET A 79 0.76 11.21 8.04
N SER A 80 0.35 12.47 7.95
CA SER A 80 -0.99 12.97 8.31
C SER A 80 -2.16 12.22 7.69
N GLY A 81 -2.00 11.67 6.48
CA GLY A 81 -3.05 10.90 5.78
C GLY A 81 -3.17 9.44 6.22
N LYS A 82 -2.21 8.91 6.99
CA LYS A 82 -2.21 7.51 7.42
C LYS A 82 -3.22 7.27 8.56
N SER A 83 -3.54 6.00 8.78
CA SER A 83 -4.47 5.60 9.87
C SER A 83 -3.94 5.86 11.27
N PHE A 84 -2.61 5.94 11.40
CA PHE A 84 -1.90 6.26 12.64
C PHE A 84 -1.02 7.50 12.44
N PRO A 85 -1.61 8.71 12.34
CA PRO A 85 -0.87 9.90 11.97
C PRO A 85 -0.22 10.59 13.16
N VAL A 86 0.95 11.19 12.93
CA VAL A 86 1.65 12.05 13.89
C VAL A 86 2.10 13.38 13.27
N GLY A 87 1.50 13.77 12.15
CA GLY A 87 1.97 14.85 11.30
C GLY A 87 2.90 14.29 10.22
N GLU A 88 4.20 14.44 10.40
CA GLU A 88 5.22 13.82 9.56
C GLU A 88 6.10 12.89 10.41
N GLY A 89 6.39 11.70 9.88
CA GLY A 89 7.22 10.73 10.57
C GLY A 89 7.12 9.32 10.02
N GLY A 90 7.89 8.44 10.63
CA GLY A 90 7.90 7.01 10.34
C GLY A 90 8.50 6.21 11.48
N ILE A 91 8.28 4.92 11.44
CA ILE A 91 8.88 3.94 12.35
C ILE A 91 9.58 2.88 11.50
N LEU A 92 10.77 2.49 11.92
CA LEU A 92 11.48 1.32 11.44
C LEU A 92 11.53 0.30 12.59
N LEU A 93 11.23 -0.95 12.31
CA LEU A 93 11.27 -2.08 13.23
C LEU A 93 12.30 -3.08 12.72
N ALA A 94 13.13 -3.60 13.62
CA ALA A 94 14.05 -4.69 13.34
C ALA A 94 14.31 -5.45 14.64
N ASP A 95 14.31 -6.80 14.58
CA ASP A 95 14.69 -7.67 15.68
C ASP A 95 16.22 -7.92 15.70
N ASP A 96 16.88 -7.66 14.58
CA ASP A 96 18.32 -7.82 14.42
C ASP A 96 19.06 -6.59 14.95
N LEU A 97 19.93 -6.78 15.94
CA LEU A 97 20.69 -5.71 16.57
C LEU A 97 21.59 -4.96 15.58
N GLU A 98 22.23 -5.66 14.65
CA GLU A 98 23.10 -5.03 13.65
C GLU A 98 22.28 -4.10 12.72
N VAL A 99 21.11 -4.55 12.25
CA VAL A 99 20.22 -3.73 11.42
C VAL A 99 19.73 -2.51 12.20
N TYR A 100 19.35 -2.69 13.47
CA TYR A 100 18.93 -1.59 14.33
C TYR A 100 20.04 -0.56 14.53
N GLU A 101 21.25 -1.00 14.84
CA GLU A 101 22.41 -0.11 15.04
C GLU A 101 22.81 0.63 13.75
N ARG A 102 22.74 -0.05 12.58
CA ARG A 102 22.96 0.60 11.28
C ARG A 102 21.90 1.67 11.00
N ALA A 103 20.64 1.43 11.33
CA ALA A 103 19.58 2.42 11.16
C ALA A 103 19.80 3.64 12.05
N ILE A 104 20.25 3.44 13.31
CA ILE A 104 20.63 4.54 14.19
C ILE A 104 21.80 5.34 13.61
N ALA A 105 22.87 4.68 13.21
CA ALA A 105 24.05 5.31 12.65
C ALA A 105 23.75 6.05 11.34
N PHE A 106 22.81 5.55 10.53
CA PHE A 106 22.43 6.15 9.26
C PHE A 106 21.78 7.53 9.43
N GLY A 107 20.82 7.70 10.35
CA GLY A 107 20.08 8.94 10.44
C GLY A 107 19.59 9.37 11.83
N HIS A 108 19.76 8.53 12.86
CA HIS A 108 19.23 8.81 14.21
C HIS A 108 20.32 9.21 15.23
N TYR A 109 21.41 9.73 14.73
CA TYR A 109 22.60 10.07 15.52
C TYR A 109 22.31 11.03 16.69
N ARG A 110 23.20 11.03 17.71
CA ARG A 110 23.16 11.84 18.94
C ARG A 110 22.00 11.56 19.90
N ARG A 111 21.12 10.60 19.63
CA ARG A 111 20.06 10.22 20.58
C ARG A 111 20.29 8.84 21.18
N PHE A 112 20.78 7.90 20.36
CA PHE A 112 21.00 6.52 20.76
C PHE A 112 22.40 6.01 20.40
N ASP A 113 23.30 6.89 19.97
CA ASP A 113 24.65 6.53 19.55
C ASP A 113 25.41 5.74 20.62
N ASP A 114 25.16 6.07 21.91
CA ASP A 114 25.83 5.39 23.01
C ASP A 114 25.36 3.94 23.21
N SER A 115 24.20 3.57 22.61
CA SER A 115 23.71 2.21 22.60
C SER A 115 24.37 1.32 21.54
N ILE A 116 25.10 1.89 20.58
CA ILE A 116 25.80 1.15 19.53
C ILE A 116 26.92 0.29 20.15
N GLN A 117 26.79 -1.02 20.03
CA GLN A 117 27.72 -2.01 20.54
C GLN A 117 28.70 -2.50 19.47
N SER A 118 28.28 -2.52 18.19
CA SER A 118 29.10 -2.98 17.07
C SER A 118 30.42 -2.22 17.00
N PRO A 119 31.58 -2.90 17.03
CA PRO A 119 32.88 -2.29 16.88
C PRO A 119 33.03 -1.49 15.56
N ASP A 120 32.41 -1.99 14.50
CA ASP A 120 32.50 -1.39 13.16
C ASP A 120 31.71 -0.07 13.07
N LEU A 121 30.66 0.08 13.87
CA LEU A 121 29.81 1.28 13.89
C LEU A 121 30.21 2.32 14.94
N ARG A 122 30.95 1.89 15.99
CA ARG A 122 31.43 2.80 17.07
C ARG A 122 32.22 4.01 16.56
N PRO A 123 33.09 3.89 15.55
CA PRO A 123 33.81 5.05 15.01
C PRO A 123 32.90 6.12 14.41
N PHE A 124 31.69 5.76 14.00
CA PHE A 124 30.71 6.67 13.37
C PHE A 124 29.74 7.29 14.38
N ARG A 125 29.91 7.07 15.66
CA ARG A 125 29.10 7.72 16.69
C ARG A 125 29.13 9.24 16.51
N ARG A 126 27.96 9.87 16.66
CA ARG A 126 27.75 11.33 16.49
C ARG A 126 27.88 11.85 15.06
N LEU A 127 28.14 10.97 14.09
CA LEU A 127 28.16 11.29 12.67
C LEU A 127 26.97 10.61 11.96
N PRO A 128 26.17 11.33 11.17
CA PRO A 128 25.10 10.71 10.42
C PRO A 128 25.66 10.02 9.17
N MET A 129 25.84 8.71 9.19
CA MET A 129 26.37 7.95 8.05
C MET A 129 25.60 8.17 6.75
N GLY A 130 24.24 8.33 6.85
CA GLY A 130 23.39 8.61 5.70
C GLY A 130 23.33 10.09 5.29
N GLY A 131 24.04 10.98 5.96
CA GLY A 131 23.99 12.42 5.68
C GLY A 131 22.66 13.12 6.05
N ILE A 132 21.72 12.42 6.65
CA ILE A 132 20.38 12.92 7.00
C ILE A 132 20.11 12.87 8.50
N LYS A 133 19.06 13.56 8.93
CA LYS A 133 18.57 13.55 10.32
C LYS A 133 17.15 12.99 10.36
N GLY A 134 17.02 11.66 10.44
CA GLY A 134 15.75 10.95 10.49
C GLY A 134 15.09 10.90 11.89
N ARG A 135 15.35 11.88 12.74
CA ARG A 135 14.85 11.90 14.14
C ARG A 135 13.45 12.47 14.25
N LEU A 136 12.51 11.66 14.72
CA LEU A 136 11.17 12.14 15.05
C LEU A 136 11.22 13.16 16.20
N ASN A 137 10.45 14.25 16.09
CA ASN A 137 10.36 15.25 17.17
C ASN A 137 9.52 14.74 18.35
N GLN A 138 9.70 15.35 19.52
CA GLN A 138 9.05 14.92 20.75
C GLN A 138 7.54 15.14 20.74
N ILE A 139 7.05 16.19 20.10
CA ILE A 139 5.61 16.50 20.01
C ILE A 139 4.90 15.41 19.20
N SER A 140 5.42 15.07 18.01
CA SER A 140 4.89 13.98 17.20
C SER A 140 4.97 12.63 17.92
N SER A 141 6.05 12.38 18.68
CA SER A 141 6.19 11.17 19.49
C SER A 141 5.15 11.10 20.62
N ALA A 142 4.88 12.21 21.28
CA ALA A 142 3.85 12.28 22.31
C ALA A 142 2.45 12.05 21.74
N MET A 143 2.16 12.67 20.58
CA MET A 143 0.91 12.46 19.85
C MET A 143 0.74 10.98 19.45
N GLY A 144 1.77 10.36 18.93
CA GLY A 144 1.76 8.95 18.57
C GLY A 144 1.45 8.04 19.76
N ARG A 145 2.04 8.30 20.93
CA ARG A 145 1.74 7.55 22.16
C ARG A 145 0.27 7.65 22.58
N VAL A 146 -0.33 8.83 22.45
CA VAL A 146 -1.77 9.01 22.76
C VAL A 146 -2.62 8.26 21.75
N GLN A 147 -2.32 8.37 20.46
CA GLN A 147 -3.06 7.68 19.40
C GLN A 147 -2.97 6.16 19.52
N LEU A 148 -1.80 5.62 19.89
CA LEU A 148 -1.58 4.19 20.03
C LEU A 148 -2.53 3.55 21.06
N ARG A 149 -2.84 4.24 22.13
CA ARG A 149 -3.75 3.75 23.20
C ARG A 149 -5.18 3.50 22.70
N ALA A 150 -5.61 4.25 21.69
CA ALA A 150 -6.97 4.14 21.13
C ALA A 150 -6.98 3.45 19.75
N TYR A 151 -5.81 3.03 19.24
CA TYR A 151 -5.68 2.60 17.85
C TYR A 151 -6.48 1.34 17.56
N ASP A 152 -6.33 0.29 18.37
CA ASP A 152 -6.98 -1.00 18.12
C ASP A 152 -8.51 -0.87 18.12
N ALA A 153 -9.08 -0.09 19.03
CA ALA A 153 -10.52 0.17 19.07
C ALA A 153 -11.00 0.91 17.82
N ARG A 154 -10.25 1.95 17.38
CA ARG A 154 -10.59 2.68 16.15
C ARG A 154 -10.47 1.81 14.91
N ALA A 155 -9.41 1.02 14.81
CA ALA A 155 -9.21 0.10 13.69
C ALA A 155 -10.31 -0.94 13.60
N ALA A 156 -10.77 -1.48 14.74
CA ALA A 156 -11.89 -2.41 14.81
C ALA A 156 -13.21 -1.77 14.37
N GLU A 157 -13.47 -0.53 14.76
CA GLU A 157 -14.68 0.22 14.34
C GLU A 157 -14.67 0.50 12.83
N VAL A 158 -13.56 0.93 12.27
CA VAL A 158 -13.41 1.15 10.82
C VAL A 158 -13.59 -0.16 10.06
N ARG A 159 -12.97 -1.25 10.52
CA ARG A 159 -13.14 -2.59 9.92
C ARG A 159 -14.60 -3.03 9.91
N ARG A 160 -15.33 -2.84 11.02
CA ARG A 160 -16.75 -3.14 11.11
C ARG A 160 -17.55 -2.34 10.07
N ALA A 161 -17.26 -1.07 9.92
CA ALA A 161 -17.96 -0.21 8.97
C ALA A 161 -17.72 -0.62 7.50
N ILE A 162 -16.47 -0.90 7.14
CA ILE A 162 -16.10 -1.31 5.78
C ILE A 162 -16.66 -2.70 5.46
N ASN A 163 -16.62 -3.65 6.40
CA ASN A 163 -17.21 -4.96 6.20
C ASN A 163 -18.72 -4.85 6.01
N ALA A 164 -19.42 -4.08 6.83
CA ALA A 164 -20.87 -3.86 6.69
C ALA A 164 -21.24 -3.25 5.33
N PHE A 165 -20.43 -2.32 4.81
CA PHE A 165 -20.63 -1.78 3.46
C PHE A 165 -20.53 -2.88 2.38
N TRP A 166 -19.50 -3.74 2.47
CA TRP A 166 -19.32 -4.82 1.51
C TRP A 166 -20.35 -5.95 1.66
N ASP A 167 -20.81 -6.24 2.89
CA ASP A 167 -21.87 -7.23 3.13
C ASP A 167 -23.18 -6.79 2.48
N LEU A 168 -23.50 -5.49 2.51
CA LEU A 168 -24.65 -4.92 1.81
C LEU A 168 -24.53 -4.99 0.28
N LEU A 169 -23.34 -5.10 -0.27
CA LEU A 169 -23.08 -5.20 -1.72
C LEU A 169 -22.78 -6.62 -2.18
N GLU A 170 -22.93 -7.60 -1.32
CA GLU A 170 -22.74 -9.01 -1.70
C GLU A 170 -23.69 -9.40 -2.83
N GLY A 171 -23.16 -10.05 -3.87
CA GLY A 171 -23.90 -10.46 -5.06
C GLY A 171 -24.23 -9.34 -6.06
N VAL A 172 -23.92 -8.08 -5.78
CA VAL A 172 -24.10 -6.99 -6.74
C VAL A 172 -23.06 -7.12 -7.87
N PRO A 173 -23.49 -7.08 -9.15
CA PRO A 173 -22.58 -7.27 -10.28
C PRO A 173 -21.55 -6.13 -10.39
N GLY A 174 -20.45 -6.41 -11.07
CA GLY A 174 -19.40 -5.43 -11.38
C GLY A 174 -18.48 -5.08 -10.24
N MET A 175 -18.69 -5.58 -9.04
CA MET A 175 -17.91 -5.24 -7.85
C MET A 175 -17.50 -6.44 -7.03
N ARG A 176 -16.31 -6.38 -6.47
CA ARG A 176 -15.83 -7.33 -5.45
C ARG A 176 -15.16 -6.56 -4.33
N ALA A 177 -15.41 -7.02 -3.11
CA ALA A 177 -14.74 -6.47 -1.93
C ALA A 177 -13.22 -6.73 -1.99
N HIS A 178 -12.42 -5.67 -1.85
CA HIS A 178 -11.00 -5.84 -1.58
C HIS A 178 -10.83 -6.02 -0.07
N ARG A 179 -11.01 -7.24 0.40
CA ARG A 179 -10.91 -7.60 1.83
C ARG A 179 -10.45 -9.04 2.02
N VAL A 180 -9.85 -9.32 3.16
CA VAL A 180 -9.63 -10.70 3.62
C VAL A 180 -10.96 -11.33 4.07
N PRO A 181 -11.10 -12.66 4.01
CA PRO A 181 -12.28 -13.35 4.54
C PRO A 181 -12.54 -12.97 6.00
N PRO A 182 -13.77 -12.58 6.38
CA PRO A 182 -14.08 -12.07 7.72
C PRO A 182 -13.99 -13.12 8.82
N ASP A 183 -14.05 -14.40 8.47
CA ASP A 183 -13.99 -15.57 9.34
C ASP A 183 -12.58 -16.17 9.48
N GLY A 184 -11.58 -15.57 8.84
CA GLY A 184 -10.19 -16.03 8.88
C GLY A 184 -9.36 -15.38 9.99
N ASP A 185 -8.17 -15.97 10.23
CA ASP A 185 -7.19 -15.46 11.20
C ASP A 185 -6.43 -14.21 10.71
N SER A 186 -6.67 -13.78 9.48
CA SER A 186 -6.09 -12.56 8.91
C SER A 186 -7.07 -11.40 9.04
N THR A 187 -6.55 -10.21 9.29
CA THR A 187 -7.38 -9.00 9.34
C THR A 187 -6.73 -7.87 8.58
N MET A 188 -7.52 -7.12 7.82
CA MET A 188 -7.10 -5.82 7.32
C MET A 188 -7.12 -4.79 8.43
N ALA A 189 -6.17 -3.88 8.37
CA ALA A 189 -6.13 -2.69 9.22
C ALA A 189 -5.39 -1.56 8.48
N GLY A 190 -5.32 -0.40 9.11
CA GLY A 190 -4.70 0.76 8.47
C GLY A 190 -5.65 1.48 7.52
N TRP A 191 -6.31 0.80 6.63
CA TRP A 191 -7.34 1.34 5.72
C TRP A 191 -6.99 2.72 5.13
N TYR A 192 -5.74 2.87 4.67
CA TYR A 192 -5.27 4.14 4.11
C TYR A 192 -6.11 4.57 2.90
N ALA A 193 -6.47 3.62 2.04
CA ALA A 193 -7.28 3.84 0.86
C ALA A 193 -8.19 2.62 0.66
N ALA A 194 -9.29 2.53 1.43
CA ALA A 194 -10.25 1.45 1.25
C ALA A 194 -10.82 1.47 -0.18
N GLY A 195 -10.92 0.30 -0.80
CA GLY A 195 -11.36 0.20 -2.18
C GLY A 195 -12.02 -1.13 -2.49
N GLY A 196 -12.40 -1.28 -3.75
CA GLY A 196 -12.97 -2.48 -4.33
C GLY A 196 -12.32 -2.84 -5.65
N LEU A 197 -12.55 -4.07 -6.08
CA LEU A 197 -12.16 -4.58 -7.39
C LEU A 197 -13.34 -4.45 -8.33
N TYR A 198 -13.09 -3.93 -9.54
CA TYR A 198 -14.09 -3.68 -10.56
C TYR A 198 -14.06 -4.76 -11.64
N ARG A 199 -15.24 -5.22 -12.06
CA ARG A 199 -15.46 -6.26 -13.07
C ARG A 199 -16.30 -5.70 -14.20
N PRO A 200 -15.70 -4.96 -15.16
CA PRO A 200 -16.44 -4.35 -16.27
C PRO A 200 -17.18 -5.39 -17.11
N GLU A 201 -16.65 -6.61 -17.21
CA GLU A 201 -17.27 -7.73 -17.93
C GLU A 201 -18.65 -8.13 -17.40
N GLU A 202 -18.96 -7.83 -16.16
CA GLU A 202 -20.28 -8.06 -15.55
C GLU A 202 -21.26 -6.90 -15.77
N LEU A 203 -20.77 -5.77 -16.29
CA LEU A 203 -21.53 -4.55 -16.54
C LEU A 203 -21.43 -4.14 -18.02
N GLY A 204 -21.44 -5.10 -18.95
CA GLY A 204 -21.44 -4.82 -20.39
C GLY A 204 -20.22 -4.08 -20.90
N GLY A 205 -19.13 -4.06 -20.14
CA GLY A 205 -17.91 -3.33 -20.50
C GLY A 205 -17.88 -1.88 -19.98
N LEU A 206 -18.84 -1.45 -19.16
CA LEU A 206 -18.88 -0.10 -18.57
C LEU A 206 -17.54 0.27 -17.93
N SER A 207 -17.01 1.44 -18.27
CA SER A 207 -15.75 1.90 -17.70
C SER A 207 -15.88 2.20 -16.19
N VAL A 208 -14.78 1.99 -15.42
CA VAL A 208 -14.77 2.34 -14.00
C VAL A 208 -14.92 3.83 -13.78
N THR A 209 -14.52 4.65 -14.76
CA THR A 209 -14.69 6.11 -14.74
C THR A 209 -16.18 6.47 -14.78
N ARG A 210 -16.92 5.94 -15.76
CA ARG A 210 -18.36 6.23 -15.90
C ARG A 210 -19.15 5.67 -14.71
N PHE A 211 -18.80 4.47 -14.24
CA PHE A 211 -19.36 3.91 -13.03
C PHE A 211 -19.18 4.82 -11.82
N ALA A 212 -17.96 5.34 -11.60
CA ALA A 212 -17.65 6.21 -10.47
C ALA A 212 -18.39 7.56 -10.56
N GLU A 213 -18.50 8.15 -11.74
CA GLU A 213 -19.28 9.36 -11.96
C GLU A 213 -20.75 9.18 -11.60
N ALA A 214 -21.34 8.06 -12.03
CA ALA A 214 -22.74 7.73 -11.70
C ALA A 214 -22.95 7.54 -10.20
N VAL A 215 -22.03 6.83 -9.51
CA VAL A 215 -22.10 6.67 -8.05
C VAL A 215 -21.97 8.02 -7.34
N GLN A 216 -21.13 8.93 -7.85
CA GLN A 216 -21.00 10.28 -7.30
C GLN A 216 -22.29 11.10 -7.51
N ALA A 217 -22.92 10.96 -8.68
CA ALA A 217 -24.20 11.62 -8.97
C ALA A 217 -25.33 11.11 -8.04
N GLU A 218 -25.27 9.86 -7.58
CA GLU A 218 -26.17 9.32 -6.57
C GLU A 218 -25.80 9.73 -5.12
N GLY A 219 -24.84 10.64 -4.95
CA GLY A 219 -24.47 11.23 -3.66
C GLY A 219 -23.47 10.41 -2.83
N SER A 220 -22.85 9.38 -3.39
CA SER A 220 -21.81 8.61 -2.72
C SER A 220 -20.41 9.01 -3.22
N SER A 221 -19.37 8.63 -2.49
CA SER A 221 -17.99 8.79 -2.92
C SER A 221 -17.51 7.53 -3.63
N CYS A 222 -17.08 7.66 -4.86
CA CYS A 222 -16.39 6.63 -5.62
C CYS A 222 -15.26 7.28 -6.40
N ARG A 223 -14.05 6.80 -6.27
CA ARG A 223 -12.89 7.31 -7.01
C ARG A 223 -12.37 6.22 -7.93
N PRO A 224 -12.38 6.42 -9.26
CA PRO A 224 -11.91 5.40 -10.17
C PRO A 224 -10.39 5.25 -10.09
N GLY A 225 -9.90 4.03 -10.27
CA GLY A 225 -8.49 3.72 -10.37
C GLY A 225 -7.73 3.66 -9.05
N ILE A 226 -6.44 3.49 -9.19
CA ILE A 226 -5.42 3.43 -8.15
C ILE A 226 -4.18 4.22 -8.63
N ASN A 227 -3.11 4.26 -7.85
CA ASN A 227 -1.86 4.90 -8.27
C ASN A 227 -1.31 4.29 -9.58
N LYS A 228 -0.71 5.13 -10.43
CA LYS A 228 0.01 4.66 -11.63
C LYS A 228 1.17 3.75 -11.25
N PRO A 229 1.48 2.77 -12.13
CA PRO A 229 2.63 1.88 -11.93
C PRO A 229 3.95 2.64 -11.87
N LEU A 230 4.65 2.55 -10.74
CA LEU A 230 5.86 3.34 -10.48
C LEU A 230 6.97 3.12 -11.51
N HIS A 231 7.08 1.93 -12.09
CA HIS A 231 8.10 1.63 -13.11
C HIS A 231 7.93 2.46 -14.38
N LEU A 232 6.74 2.99 -14.64
CA LEU A 232 6.46 3.88 -15.78
C LEU A 232 6.69 5.37 -15.47
N HIS A 233 7.04 5.72 -14.22
CA HIS A 233 7.19 7.12 -13.84
C HIS A 233 8.33 7.79 -14.59
N PRO A 234 8.14 9.01 -15.15
CA PRO A 234 9.16 9.74 -15.90
C PRO A 234 10.46 9.94 -15.12
N LEU A 235 10.38 10.14 -13.79
CA LEU A 235 11.55 10.27 -12.92
C LEU A 235 12.58 9.13 -13.14
N PHE A 236 12.11 7.91 -13.34
CA PHE A 236 13.00 6.75 -13.50
C PHE A 236 13.38 6.50 -14.96
N ASN A 237 12.54 6.88 -15.91
CA ASN A 237 12.69 6.46 -17.29
C ASN A 237 13.28 7.52 -18.22
N THR A 238 13.04 8.80 -17.94
CA THR A 238 13.41 9.90 -18.84
C THR A 238 14.13 11.06 -18.15
N CYS A 239 13.87 11.31 -16.85
CA CYS A 239 14.47 12.44 -16.15
C CYS A 239 15.95 12.19 -15.83
N ASP A 240 16.82 13.12 -16.22
CA ASP A 240 18.21 13.17 -15.79
C ASP A 240 18.34 14.04 -14.52
N VAL A 241 18.14 13.39 -13.37
CA VAL A 241 18.18 14.07 -12.05
C VAL A 241 19.63 14.47 -11.66
N TYR A 242 20.61 13.74 -12.16
CA TYR A 242 22.02 13.95 -11.77
C TYR A 242 22.80 14.82 -12.76
N GLY A 243 22.23 15.23 -13.91
CA GLY A 243 22.81 16.16 -14.85
C GLY A 243 23.99 15.60 -15.66
N HIS A 244 24.03 14.30 -15.91
CA HIS A 244 25.10 13.67 -16.69
C HIS A 244 24.62 12.85 -17.89
N GLY A 245 23.46 13.18 -18.41
CA GLY A 245 22.94 12.66 -19.67
C GLY A 245 22.27 11.29 -19.60
N LYS A 246 22.02 10.76 -18.39
CA LYS A 246 21.36 9.46 -18.20
C LYS A 246 20.11 9.59 -17.33
N PRO A 247 19.00 8.91 -17.69
CA PRO A 247 17.85 8.78 -16.79
C PRO A 247 18.21 8.22 -15.43
N THR A 248 17.49 8.64 -14.39
CA THR A 248 17.76 8.30 -12.99
C THR A 248 18.02 6.82 -12.76
N ARG A 249 17.21 5.94 -13.36
CA ARG A 249 17.31 4.49 -13.13
C ARG A 249 18.56 3.84 -13.69
N ILE A 250 19.18 4.45 -14.68
CA ILE A 250 20.43 3.97 -15.31
C ILE A 250 21.61 4.93 -15.09
N ALA A 251 21.45 5.90 -14.20
CA ALA A 251 22.45 6.95 -13.96
C ALA A 251 23.82 6.40 -13.58
N HIS A 252 23.87 5.30 -12.83
CA HIS A 252 25.08 4.69 -12.28
C HIS A 252 25.31 3.25 -12.77
N THR A 253 24.79 2.90 -13.94
CA THR A 253 24.96 1.56 -14.54
C THR A 253 25.10 1.66 -16.04
N ASP A 254 25.83 0.73 -16.63
CA ASP A 254 25.94 0.58 -18.10
C ASP A 254 24.87 -0.33 -18.67
N ARG A 255 24.09 -1.00 -17.79
CA ARG A 255 22.99 -1.84 -18.20
C ARG A 255 21.68 -1.08 -18.08
N ASP A 256 20.85 -1.13 -19.12
CA ASP A 256 19.49 -0.63 -19.04
C ASP A 256 18.62 -1.56 -18.15
N VAL A 257 18.22 -1.05 -17.01
CA VAL A 257 17.34 -1.75 -16.03
C VAL A 257 15.94 -1.18 -15.99
N ARG A 258 15.61 -0.29 -16.92
CA ARG A 258 14.24 0.23 -17.04
C ARG A 258 13.29 -0.87 -17.51
N GLN A 259 12.07 -0.78 -17.05
CA GLN A 259 10.99 -1.67 -17.46
C GLN A 259 10.07 -0.91 -18.42
N PRO A 260 9.96 -1.35 -19.69
CA PRO A 260 9.10 -0.69 -20.67
C PRO A 260 7.62 -0.92 -20.35
N PRO A 261 6.71 -0.12 -20.96
CA PRO A 261 5.29 -0.45 -20.97
C PRO A 261 5.05 -1.89 -21.43
N GLY A 262 4.13 -2.60 -20.80
CA GLY A 262 3.85 -4.02 -21.03
C GLY A 262 4.70 -4.99 -20.21
N ALA A 263 5.75 -4.52 -19.50
CA ALA A 263 6.59 -5.38 -18.66
C ALA A 263 5.86 -5.95 -17.43
N LEU A 264 4.85 -5.24 -16.93
CA LEU A 264 4.04 -5.62 -15.77
C LEU A 264 2.53 -5.48 -16.09
N PRO A 265 1.97 -6.33 -16.96
CA PRO A 265 0.64 -6.11 -17.55
C PRO A 265 -0.48 -6.07 -16.50
N VAL A 266 -0.42 -6.90 -15.45
CA VAL A 266 -1.40 -6.87 -14.36
C VAL A 266 -1.33 -5.53 -13.61
N THR A 267 -0.13 -5.09 -13.25
CA THR A 267 0.08 -3.82 -12.55
C THR A 267 -0.35 -2.62 -13.41
N GLU A 268 -0.10 -2.68 -14.70
CA GLU A 268 -0.42 -1.61 -15.65
C GLU A 268 -1.93 -1.52 -15.92
N GLY A 269 -2.63 -2.66 -15.96
CA GLY A 269 -4.08 -2.71 -16.22
C GLY A 269 -4.97 -2.57 -14.99
N ILE A 270 -4.40 -2.66 -13.76
CA ILE A 270 -5.20 -2.76 -12.54
C ILE A 270 -6.00 -1.49 -12.24
N GLY A 271 -5.57 -0.34 -12.73
CA GLY A 271 -6.27 0.93 -12.54
C GLY A 271 -7.70 0.91 -13.07
N ALA A 272 -7.93 0.30 -14.23
CA ALA A 272 -9.26 0.14 -14.82
C ALA A 272 -10.14 -0.91 -14.09
N ARG A 273 -9.57 -1.61 -13.13
CA ARG A 273 -10.19 -2.69 -12.36
C ARG A 273 -10.24 -2.43 -10.86
N THR A 274 -10.08 -1.17 -10.45
CA THR A 274 -10.12 -0.77 -9.04
C THR A 274 -10.86 0.54 -8.88
N PHE A 275 -11.44 0.72 -7.71
CA PHE A 275 -12.04 1.99 -7.29
C PHE A 275 -11.92 2.17 -5.78
N GLY A 276 -11.84 3.42 -5.33
CA GLY A 276 -11.90 3.78 -3.93
C GLY A 276 -13.33 3.93 -3.45
N ILE A 277 -13.62 3.47 -2.23
CA ILE A 277 -14.92 3.58 -1.57
C ILE A 277 -14.95 4.70 -0.54
N PRO A 278 -16.12 5.06 0.03
CA PRO A 278 -16.20 6.03 1.11
C PRO A 278 -15.30 5.68 2.30
N GLN A 279 -14.63 6.67 2.85
CA GLN A 279 -13.73 6.51 4.01
C GLN A 279 -14.52 6.50 5.32
N PHE A 280 -15.01 5.34 5.72
CA PHE A 280 -15.74 5.18 6.98
C PHE A 280 -14.79 5.30 8.19
N LYS A 281 -14.96 6.36 8.99
CA LYS A 281 -14.21 6.56 10.24
C LYS A 281 -14.93 6.04 11.47
N ARG A 282 -16.24 5.78 11.35
CA ARG A 282 -17.16 5.31 12.39
C ARG A 282 -18.16 4.35 11.79
N TYR A 283 -18.62 3.40 12.61
CA TYR A 283 -19.73 2.55 12.24
C TYR A 283 -21.06 3.28 12.45
N ARG A 284 -21.68 3.68 11.34
CA ARG A 284 -23.00 4.34 11.28
C ARG A 284 -23.86 3.61 10.25
N PRO A 285 -24.68 2.64 10.67
CA PRO A 285 -25.39 1.76 9.76
C PRO A 285 -26.21 2.50 8.70
N GLU A 286 -26.96 3.54 9.10
CA GLU A 286 -27.83 4.28 8.18
C GLU A 286 -27.02 5.01 7.08
N VAL A 287 -25.87 5.55 7.44
CA VAL A 287 -24.97 6.22 6.47
C VAL A 287 -24.32 5.19 5.54
N ILE A 288 -23.91 4.05 6.08
CA ILE A 288 -23.30 2.97 5.29
C ILE A 288 -24.31 2.41 4.29
N GLU A 289 -25.58 2.22 4.69
CA GLU A 289 -26.67 1.74 3.84
C GLU A 289 -26.97 2.74 2.69
N GLN A 290 -26.99 4.04 2.97
CA GLN A 290 -27.16 5.07 1.93
C GLN A 290 -26.06 4.98 0.87
N HIS A 291 -24.80 4.85 1.28
CA HIS A 291 -23.70 4.66 0.34
C HIS A 291 -23.82 3.36 -0.45
N ALA A 292 -24.12 2.25 0.20
CA ALA A 292 -24.29 0.96 -0.48
C ALA A 292 -25.46 0.98 -1.48
N THR A 293 -26.55 1.66 -1.14
CA THR A 293 -27.72 1.83 -2.03
C THR A 293 -27.32 2.56 -3.32
N ALA A 294 -26.51 3.62 -3.24
CA ALA A 294 -26.03 4.32 -4.41
C ALA A 294 -25.20 3.42 -5.36
N TYR A 295 -24.31 2.62 -4.79
CA TYR A 295 -23.51 1.67 -5.58
C TYR A 295 -24.36 0.59 -6.24
N ARG A 296 -25.29 -0.01 -5.48
CA ARG A 296 -26.23 -1.02 -5.97
C ARG A 296 -27.09 -0.46 -7.11
N LYS A 297 -27.69 0.71 -6.91
CA LYS A 297 -28.52 1.36 -7.91
C LYS A 297 -27.80 1.56 -9.24
N VAL A 298 -26.55 2.04 -9.20
CA VAL A 298 -25.74 2.22 -10.39
C VAL A 298 -25.40 0.89 -11.06
N ALA A 299 -25.00 -0.11 -10.29
CA ALA A 299 -24.65 -1.42 -10.83
C ALA A 299 -25.85 -2.15 -11.44
N GLU A 300 -27.04 -2.08 -10.82
CA GLU A 300 -28.26 -2.72 -11.31
C GLU A 300 -28.87 -2.00 -12.53
N ASN A 301 -28.52 -0.74 -12.79
CA ASN A 301 -29.01 0.05 -13.92
C ASN A 301 -27.88 0.46 -14.90
N TYR A 302 -26.81 -0.31 -14.95
CA TYR A 302 -25.63 0.01 -15.75
C TYR A 302 -25.90 0.20 -17.25
N GLU A 303 -26.92 -0.47 -17.79
CA GLU A 303 -27.25 -0.45 -19.22
C GLU A 303 -27.50 0.97 -19.75
N VAL A 304 -28.15 1.83 -18.94
CA VAL A 304 -28.43 3.22 -19.32
C VAL A 304 -27.17 4.10 -19.39
N LEU A 305 -26.06 3.63 -18.81
CA LEU A 305 -24.79 4.34 -18.77
C LEU A 305 -23.87 3.99 -19.96
N LEU A 306 -24.14 2.88 -20.64
CA LEU A 306 -23.27 2.39 -21.73
C LEU A 306 -23.30 3.31 -22.95
N ALA A 307 -24.44 3.94 -23.25
CA ALA A 307 -24.59 4.78 -24.43
C ALA A 307 -23.68 6.02 -24.42
N ASP A 308 -23.40 6.55 -23.22
CA ASP A 308 -22.63 7.79 -23.03
C ASP A 308 -21.30 7.51 -22.30
N ASP A 309 -20.80 6.27 -22.32
CA ASP A 309 -19.53 5.92 -21.69
C ASP A 309 -18.34 6.32 -22.57
N PRO A 310 -17.54 7.33 -22.19
CA PRO A 310 -16.36 7.74 -22.95
C PRO A 310 -15.19 6.77 -22.79
N GLY A 311 -15.33 5.73 -21.98
CA GLY A 311 -14.24 4.85 -21.56
C GLY A 311 -13.34 5.45 -20.46
N ASN A 312 -12.32 4.72 -20.10
CA ASN A 312 -11.34 5.20 -19.12
C ASN A 312 -10.35 6.16 -19.80
N PRO A 313 -10.07 7.34 -19.23
CA PRO A 313 -9.08 8.25 -19.78
C PRO A 313 -7.65 7.66 -19.64
N PRO A 314 -6.71 8.07 -20.53
CA PRO A 314 -5.31 7.59 -20.47
C PRO A 314 -4.59 7.92 -19.16
N ASP A 315 -5.07 8.94 -18.45
CA ASP A 315 -4.55 9.39 -17.16
C ASP A 315 -5.46 9.01 -15.98
N LEU A 316 -6.25 7.95 -16.14
CA LEU A 316 -7.17 7.42 -15.12
C LEU A 316 -6.53 7.34 -13.72
N CYS A 317 -5.27 6.96 -13.65
CA CYS A 317 -4.50 6.89 -12.43
C CYS A 317 -3.52 8.05 -12.35
N ASN A 318 -3.21 8.49 -11.16
CA ASN A 318 -2.17 9.49 -10.91
C ASN A 318 -0.98 8.91 -10.15
N TRP A 319 0.06 9.71 -9.93
CA TRP A 319 1.27 9.29 -9.24
C TRP A 319 1.15 9.34 -7.71
N GLY A 320 -0.06 9.48 -7.17
CA GLY A 320 -0.35 9.29 -5.76
C GLY A 320 0.16 10.40 -4.82
N LEU A 321 -0.02 11.63 -5.22
CA LEU A 321 0.22 12.77 -4.32
C LEU A 321 -1.10 13.42 -3.93
#